data_5908620d27b53b96ee8a00f1e46586a3
#
_entry.id   5908620d27b53b96ee8a00f1e46586a3
#
_cell.length_a   1.000
_cell.length_b   1.000
_cell.length_c   1.000
_cell.angle_alpha   90.00
_cell.angle_beta   90.00
_cell.angle_gamma   90.00
#
_symmetry.space_group_name_H-M   'P 1'
#
loop_
_entity.id
_entity.type
_entity.pdbx_description
1 polymer ?
#
loop_
_entity_poly.entity_id
_entity_poly.type
_entity_poly.pdbx_seq_one_letter_code
_entity_poly.pdbx_strand_id
1 'polypeptide(L)' 'MFYDLKDKKPKNSGENWVAPNAAIIGDVTLQKNSSIWFNAVLRGDIENIYIGEGSNIQDGSVLHTDPGC' A
#
# COMPACT_ATOMS: atom_id res chain seq x y z
N MET A 1 -2.03 8.82 -0.03
CA MET A 1 -1.12 9.46 -0.98
C MET A 1 0.00 8.50 -1.38
N PHE A 2 0.40 8.52 -2.63
CA PHE A 2 1.36 7.57 -3.18
C PHE A 2 2.74 8.21 -3.28
N TYR A 3 3.77 7.47 -2.85
CA TYR A 3 5.15 7.96 -2.86
C TYR A 3 6.06 6.95 -3.52
N ASP A 4 6.93 7.43 -4.41
CA ASP A 4 7.96 6.59 -5.01
C ASP A 4 9.20 6.56 -4.11
N LEU A 5 9.89 5.43 -4.08
CA LEU A 5 11.18 5.29 -3.42
C LEU A 5 12.18 4.86 -4.46
N LYS A 6 12.95 5.81 -5.00
CA LYS A 6 13.92 5.57 -6.07
C LYS A 6 13.20 4.90 -7.25
N ASP A 7 13.54 3.67 -7.58
CA ASP A 7 12.91 2.92 -8.66
C ASP A 7 11.69 2.11 -8.21
N LYS A 8 11.34 2.16 -6.93
CA LYS A 8 10.19 1.44 -6.39
C LYS A 8 8.98 2.35 -6.40
N LYS A 9 7.94 1.93 -7.10
CA LYS A 9 6.74 2.73 -7.29
C LYS A 9 5.51 1.92 -6.93
N PRO A 10 4.52 2.54 -6.27
CA PRO A 10 3.25 1.86 -6.03
C PRO A 10 2.56 1.52 -7.34
N LYS A 11 1.98 0.33 -7.39
CA LYS A 11 1.20 -0.15 -8.53
C LYS A 11 -0.25 -0.28 -8.10
N ASN A 12 -1.12 0.43 -8.80
CA ASN A 12 -2.53 0.48 -8.45
C ASN A 12 -3.35 0.08 -9.67
N SER A 13 -4.09 -1.02 -9.57
CA SER A 13 -4.93 -1.49 -10.66
C SER A 13 -6.18 -0.63 -10.87
N GLY A 14 -6.46 0.29 -9.95
CA GLY A 14 -7.67 1.10 -9.99
C GLY A 14 -8.83 0.40 -9.31
N GLU A 15 -10.01 0.98 -9.40
CA GLU A 15 -11.22 0.40 -8.81
C GLU A 15 -11.07 0.03 -7.34
N ASN A 16 -10.33 0.87 -6.61
CA ASN A 16 -10.16 0.70 -5.17
C ASN A 16 -10.31 2.06 -4.50
N TRP A 17 -10.32 2.04 -3.17
CA TRP A 17 -10.45 3.28 -2.41
C TRP A 17 -9.24 3.43 -1.48
N VAL A 18 -8.60 4.58 -1.54
CA VAL A 18 -7.47 4.91 -0.68
C VAL A 18 -7.76 6.23 0.01
N ALA A 19 -7.75 6.22 1.33
CA ALA A 19 -8.03 7.43 2.11
C ALA A 19 -7.00 8.51 1.78
N PRO A 20 -7.42 9.79 1.76
CA PRO A 20 -6.50 10.88 1.39
C PRO A 20 -5.27 10.97 2.29
N ASN A 21 -5.38 10.58 3.55
CA ASN A 21 -4.24 10.63 4.47
C ASN A 21 -3.55 9.29 4.70
N ALA A 22 -3.86 8.29 3.90
CA ALA A 22 -3.09 7.05 3.89
C ALA A 22 -1.80 7.28 3.10
N ALA A 23 -0.72 6.63 3.51
CA ALA A 23 0.56 6.73 2.82
C ALA A 23 0.91 5.39 2.21
N ILE A 24 1.08 5.36 0.89
CA ILE A 24 1.45 4.18 0.12
C ILE A 24 2.82 4.46 -0.47
N ILE A 25 3.83 3.79 0.05
CA ILE A 25 5.23 4.14 -0.19
C ILE A 25 5.99 2.98 -0.82
N GLY A 26 6.60 3.22 -1.96
CA GLY A 26 7.52 2.27 -2.57
C GLY A 26 6.84 1.10 -3.24
N ASP A 27 7.38 -0.10 -3.05
CA ASP A 27 6.95 -1.30 -3.76
C ASP A 27 5.69 -1.89 -3.14
N VAL A 28 4.57 -1.28 -3.45
CA VAL A 28 3.25 -1.70 -2.96
C VAL A 28 2.35 -1.93 -4.16
N THR A 29 1.66 -3.07 -4.19
CA THR A 29 0.72 -3.41 -5.25
C THR A 29 -0.68 -3.48 -4.67
N LEU A 30 -1.61 -2.68 -5.22
CA LEU A 30 -3.01 -2.67 -4.80
C LEU A 30 -3.87 -3.25 -5.91
N GLN A 31 -4.59 -4.31 -5.60
CA GLN A 31 -5.52 -4.92 -6.54
C GLN A 31 -6.90 -4.25 -6.44
N LYS A 32 -7.75 -4.53 -7.42
CA LYS A 32 -9.07 -3.90 -7.49
C LYS A 32 -9.93 -4.29 -6.28
N ASN A 33 -10.86 -3.44 -5.94
CA ASN A 33 -11.78 -3.61 -4.81
C ASN A 33 -11.09 -3.70 -3.45
N SER A 34 -9.81 -3.32 -3.38
CA SER A 34 -9.14 -3.16 -2.09
C SER A 34 -9.48 -1.79 -1.52
N SER A 35 -9.34 -1.64 -0.21
CA SER A 35 -9.56 -0.35 0.44
C SER A 35 -8.51 -0.12 1.51
N ILE A 36 -7.96 1.09 1.52
CA ILE A 36 -6.92 1.50 2.46
C ILE A 36 -7.47 2.68 3.24
N TRP A 37 -7.60 2.53 4.53
CA TRP A 37 -8.35 3.47 5.35
C TRP A 37 -7.46 4.54 5.99
N PHE A 38 -8.07 5.41 6.78
CA PHE A 38 -7.42 6.63 7.25
C PHE A 38 -6.20 6.34 8.11
N ASN A 39 -5.14 7.11 7.92
CA ASN A 39 -3.89 7.02 8.68
C ASN A 39 -3.14 5.70 8.50
N ALA A 40 -3.54 4.87 7.56
CA ALA A 40 -2.79 3.65 7.27
C ALA A 40 -1.50 3.99 6.54
N VAL A 41 -0.44 3.23 6.83
CA VAL A 41 0.86 3.40 6.18
C VAL A 41 1.31 2.05 5.64
N LEU A 42 1.56 2.00 4.33
CA LEU A 42 2.11 0.81 3.68
C LEU A 42 3.46 1.22 3.10
N ARG A 43 4.52 0.66 3.67
CA ARG A 43 5.88 1.02 3.30
C ARG A 43 6.62 -0.19 2.73
N GLY A 44 6.65 -0.28 1.41
CA GLY A 44 7.34 -1.34 0.70
C GLY A 44 8.74 -0.91 0.29
N ASP A 45 9.63 -0.72 1.27
CA ASP A 45 10.97 -0.24 1.00
C ASP A 45 11.99 -1.36 0.79
N ILE A 46 11.74 -2.54 1.31
CA ILE A 46 12.63 -3.69 1.16
C ILE A 46 12.01 -4.75 0.25
N GLU A 47 10.80 -5.22 0.59
CA GLU A 47 10.07 -6.23 -0.17
C GLU A 47 8.75 -5.66 -0.64
N ASN A 48 8.11 -6.33 -1.60
CA ASN A 48 6.80 -5.93 -2.09
C ASN A 48 5.73 -6.17 -1.03
N ILE A 49 4.82 -5.21 -0.90
CA ILE A 49 3.58 -5.39 -0.14
C ILE A 49 2.46 -5.56 -1.16
N TYR A 50 1.80 -6.70 -1.11
CA TYR A 50 0.73 -7.03 -2.05
C TYR A 50 -0.62 -7.04 -1.33
N ILE A 51 -1.50 -6.16 -1.76
CA ILE A 51 -2.87 -6.09 -1.20
C ILE A 51 -3.79 -6.72 -2.23
N GLY A 52 -4.31 -7.89 -1.89
CA GLY A 52 -5.12 -8.67 -2.80
C GLY A 52 -6.48 -8.07 -3.08
N GLU A 53 -7.14 -8.60 -4.11
CA GLU A 53 -8.46 -8.16 -4.50
C GLU A 53 -9.44 -8.31 -3.34
N GLY A 54 -10.23 -7.28 -3.09
CA GLY A 54 -11.25 -7.28 -2.05
C GLY A 54 -10.74 -7.12 -0.62
N SER A 55 -9.42 -6.99 -0.44
CA SER A 55 -8.84 -6.83 0.89
C SER A 55 -9.02 -5.41 1.41
N ASN A 56 -8.99 -5.25 2.74
CA ASN A 56 -8.99 -3.91 3.31
C ASN A 56 -7.91 -3.79 4.37
N ILE A 57 -7.36 -2.58 4.46
CA ILE A 57 -6.37 -2.20 5.46
C ILE A 57 -7.04 -1.13 6.31
N GLN A 58 -7.28 -1.47 7.57
CA GLN A 58 -8.08 -0.64 8.46
C GLN A 58 -7.31 0.59 8.95
N ASP A 59 -8.05 1.52 9.55
CA ASP A 59 -7.50 2.78 10.06
C ASP A 59 -6.29 2.55 10.96
N GLY A 60 -5.25 3.33 10.74
CA GLY A 60 -4.07 3.32 11.60
C GLY A 60 -3.14 2.14 11.44
N SER A 61 -3.42 1.23 10.50
CA SER A 61 -2.55 0.07 10.28
C SER A 61 -1.21 0.51 9.69
N VAL A 62 -0.15 -0.18 10.09
CA VAL A 62 1.18 0.07 9.56
C VAL A 62 1.75 -1.25 9.05
N LEU A 63 2.02 -1.31 7.74
CA LEU A 63 2.64 -2.46 7.12
C LEU A 63 4.04 -2.08 6.65
N HIS A 64 5.00 -2.89 7.06
CA HIS A 64 6.41 -2.63 6.79
C HIS A 64 7.09 -3.95 6.48
N THR A 65 8.04 -3.94 5.57
CA THR A 65 8.73 -5.15 5.16
C THR A 65 10.19 -5.15 5.60
N ASP A 66 10.66 -6.32 6.02
CA ASP A 66 12.06 -6.56 6.32
C ASP A 66 12.63 -7.56 5.32
N PRO A 67 13.96 -7.63 5.16
CA PRO A 67 14.55 -8.62 4.25
C PRO A 67 14.10 -10.04 4.62
N GLY A 68 13.67 -10.79 3.61
CA GLY A 68 13.26 -12.17 3.81
C GLY A 68 11.82 -12.37 4.29
N CYS A 69 11.01 -11.32 4.34
CA CYS A 69 9.61 -11.43 4.73
C CYS A 69 8.68 -11.64 3.55
#